data_4de3994c0a5ebed1fa7586eb57758542
#
_entry.id   4de3994c0a5ebed1fa7586eb57758542
#
_cell.length_a   1.000
_cell.length_b   1.000
_cell.length_c   1.000
_cell.angle_alpha   90.00
_cell.angle_beta   90.00
_cell.angle_gamma   90.00
#
_symmetry.space_group_name_H-M   'P 1'
#
loop_
_entity.id
_entity.type
_entity.pdbx_description
1 polymer ?
#
loop_
_entity_poly.entity_id
_entity_poly.type
_entity_poly.pdbx_seq_one_letter_code
_entity_poly.pdbx_strand_id
1 'polypeptide(L)'
;MSTHAPLAGRGALITGGGGGIGSASARLLVRDGASVTLMGRTEETLRKAVARLREDAAEGAELRYFVGDATDAESLSDALRCAAEPAGGLHMAVAVVGKGGEFTPLLMLDEQTFVERLRLNLVSAFLLIRQAAPPIAAAGGGSIVCISSDAARLAFPYLAGYTTAKAGLEALVRVAALELAPLQVRVNAVRPGLLRTELTEYLFEEPELLQQFLEQKPLGRLGSPEDVAAGVRFLAGPESGWMTGQSFGMEGGNELTRAPVLDGMARKRVGDAAFEAAMAGRPPEPADDS
;
A
#
# COMPACT_ATOMS: atom_id res chain seq x y z
N MET A 1 -21.50 18.97 22.56
CA MET A 1 -21.27 18.99 21.09
C MET A 1 -21.36 17.55 20.65
N SER A 2 -22.29 17.20 19.78
CA SER A 2 -22.40 15.83 19.25
C SER A 2 -21.11 15.56 18.49
N THR A 3 -20.30 14.61 18.98
CA THR A 3 -19.10 14.13 18.27
C THR A 3 -19.61 13.40 17.03
N HIS A 4 -19.57 14.09 15.90
CA HIS A 4 -19.98 13.51 14.63
C HIS A 4 -18.95 12.41 14.27
N ALA A 5 -19.37 11.14 14.37
CA ALA A 5 -18.57 9.97 13.99
C ALA A 5 -19.03 9.48 12.60
N PRO A 6 -18.48 10.04 11.50
CA PRO A 6 -19.01 9.84 10.14
C PRO A 6 -18.91 8.40 9.63
N LEU A 7 -18.13 7.57 10.31
CA LEU A 7 -17.96 6.15 9.99
C LEU A 7 -18.56 5.21 11.06
N ALA A 8 -19.39 5.72 11.98
CA ALA A 8 -20.01 4.90 12.98
C ALA A 8 -20.82 3.75 12.35
N GLY A 9 -20.67 2.55 12.91
CA GLY A 9 -21.31 1.32 12.42
C GLY A 9 -20.75 0.79 11.10
N ARG A 10 -19.58 1.25 10.66
CA ARG A 10 -18.91 0.76 9.45
C ARG A 10 -17.77 -0.19 9.81
N GLY A 11 -17.74 -1.39 9.17
CA GLY A 11 -16.64 -2.36 9.29
C GLY A 11 -15.56 -2.15 8.23
N ALA A 12 -14.29 -2.27 8.62
CA ALA A 12 -13.13 -2.09 7.75
C ALA A 12 -12.07 -3.19 7.93
N LEU A 13 -11.50 -3.67 6.83
CA LEU A 13 -10.28 -4.49 6.82
C LEU A 13 -9.11 -3.67 6.27
N ILE A 14 -7.97 -3.70 6.94
CA ILE A 14 -6.71 -3.11 6.46
C ILE A 14 -5.64 -4.20 6.37
N THR A 15 -5.24 -4.62 5.17
CA THR A 15 -4.10 -5.51 4.98
C THR A 15 -2.79 -4.74 5.12
N GLY A 16 -1.73 -5.37 5.71
CA GLY A 16 -0.53 -4.61 6.09
C GLY A 16 -0.77 -3.62 7.23
N GLY A 17 -1.81 -3.88 8.06
CA GLY A 17 -2.32 -2.97 9.08
C GLY A 17 -1.36 -2.64 10.22
N GLY A 18 -0.33 -3.48 10.45
CA GLY A 18 0.69 -3.22 11.47
C GLY A 18 1.77 -2.24 11.05
N GLY A 19 1.92 -1.96 9.74
CA GLY A 19 2.92 -1.03 9.20
C GLY A 19 2.50 0.44 9.29
N GLY A 20 3.42 1.35 8.91
CA GLY A 20 3.23 2.80 9.04
C GLY A 20 1.93 3.32 8.42
N ILE A 21 1.71 3.13 7.12
CA ILE A 21 0.51 3.60 6.41
C ILE A 21 -0.75 2.90 6.94
N GLY A 22 -0.69 1.57 7.12
CA GLY A 22 -1.83 0.79 7.59
C GLY A 22 -2.30 1.22 8.99
N SER A 23 -1.35 1.37 9.92
CA SER A 23 -1.62 1.81 11.29
C SER A 23 -2.11 3.26 11.35
N ALA A 24 -1.50 4.18 10.58
CA ALA A 24 -1.97 5.56 10.50
C ALA A 24 -3.38 5.68 9.89
N SER A 25 -3.68 4.87 8.85
CA SER A 25 -5.03 4.80 8.26
C SER A 25 -6.05 4.27 9.27
N ALA A 26 -5.70 3.20 10.00
CA ALA A 26 -6.56 2.65 11.04
C ALA A 26 -6.91 3.68 12.11
N ARG A 27 -5.92 4.48 12.55
CA ARG A 27 -6.12 5.56 13.51
C ARG A 27 -7.24 6.50 13.07
N LEU A 28 -7.21 6.96 11.83
CA LEU A 28 -8.21 7.91 11.34
C LEU A 28 -9.58 7.25 11.20
N LEU A 29 -9.65 6.00 10.73
CA LEU A 29 -10.91 5.29 10.57
C LEU A 29 -11.58 4.98 11.93
N VAL A 30 -10.81 4.50 12.91
CA VAL A 30 -11.35 4.15 14.22
C VAL A 30 -11.74 5.40 15.04
N ARG A 31 -10.99 6.50 14.90
CA ARG A 31 -11.34 7.80 15.47
C ARG A 31 -12.67 8.34 14.91
N ASP A 32 -12.94 8.09 13.64
CA ASP A 32 -14.16 8.49 12.96
C ASP A 32 -15.31 7.49 13.15
N GLY A 33 -15.14 6.48 14.01
CA GLY A 33 -16.18 5.56 14.47
C GLY A 33 -16.26 4.21 13.75
N ALA A 34 -15.36 3.92 12.80
CA ALA A 34 -15.34 2.62 12.15
C ALA A 34 -14.79 1.53 13.07
N SER A 35 -15.35 0.33 13.01
CA SER A 35 -14.71 -0.87 13.54
C SER A 35 -13.67 -1.38 12.55
N VAL A 36 -12.41 -1.54 13.00
CA VAL A 36 -11.27 -1.81 12.13
C VAL A 36 -10.59 -3.12 12.51
N THR A 37 -10.37 -4.00 11.55
CA THR A 37 -9.51 -5.17 11.69
C THR A 37 -8.21 -4.98 10.94
N LEU A 38 -7.08 -5.10 11.64
CA LEU A 38 -5.73 -5.05 11.06
C LEU A 38 -5.28 -6.45 10.68
N MET A 39 -4.94 -6.68 9.40
CA MET A 39 -4.37 -7.97 8.95
C MET A 39 -2.88 -7.84 8.68
N GLY A 40 -2.11 -8.84 9.09
CA GLY A 40 -0.68 -8.95 8.82
C GLY A 40 -0.11 -10.28 9.30
N ARG A 41 1.14 -10.56 8.93
CA ARG A 41 1.78 -11.87 9.21
C ARG A 41 2.39 -11.99 10.61
N THR A 42 2.70 -10.87 11.24
CA THR A 42 3.41 -10.85 12.54
C THR A 42 2.49 -10.39 13.64
N GLU A 43 2.09 -11.32 14.51
CA GLU A 43 1.16 -11.05 15.60
C GLU A 43 1.64 -9.92 16.52
N GLU A 44 2.91 -9.94 16.91
CA GLU A 44 3.50 -8.94 17.81
C GLU A 44 3.37 -7.51 17.25
N THR A 45 3.61 -7.34 15.95
CA THR A 45 3.45 -6.04 15.28
C THR A 45 2.00 -5.57 15.29
N LEU A 46 1.06 -6.47 15.01
CA LEU A 46 -0.38 -6.18 15.03
C LEU A 46 -0.86 -5.85 16.44
N ARG A 47 -0.46 -6.65 17.43
CA ARG A 47 -0.80 -6.44 18.83
C ARG A 47 -0.33 -5.08 19.35
N LYS A 48 0.93 -4.68 19.00
CA LYS A 48 1.46 -3.36 19.34
C LYS A 48 0.67 -2.23 18.64
N ALA A 49 0.32 -2.41 17.37
CA ALA A 49 -0.48 -1.42 16.64
C ALA A 49 -1.87 -1.24 17.29
N VAL A 50 -2.59 -2.33 17.57
CA VAL A 50 -3.90 -2.29 18.24
C VAL A 50 -3.81 -1.63 19.62
N ALA A 51 -2.81 -2.01 20.42
CA ALA A 51 -2.63 -1.43 21.76
C ALA A 51 -2.43 0.09 21.71
N ARG A 52 -1.60 0.55 20.78
CA ARG A 52 -1.30 1.99 20.57
C ARG A 52 -2.52 2.79 20.10
N LEU A 53 -3.38 2.18 19.28
CA LEU A 53 -4.50 2.88 18.64
C LEU A 53 -5.82 2.83 19.44
N ARG A 54 -5.86 2.07 20.55
CA ARG A 54 -7.08 1.92 21.37
C ARG A 54 -7.58 3.24 21.93
N GLU A 55 -6.68 4.13 22.32
CA GLU A 55 -7.01 5.44 22.88
C GLU A 55 -7.60 6.40 21.84
N ASP A 56 -7.35 6.14 20.55
CA ASP A 56 -7.88 6.94 19.45
C ASP A 56 -9.31 6.50 19.04
N ALA A 57 -9.81 5.37 19.55
CA ALA A 57 -11.08 4.80 19.11
C ALA A 57 -12.27 5.63 19.63
N ALA A 58 -13.18 5.99 18.71
CA ALA A 58 -14.45 6.58 19.09
C ALA A 58 -15.31 5.58 19.87
N GLU A 59 -16.25 6.10 20.65
CA GLU A 59 -17.19 5.27 21.41
C GLU A 59 -17.96 4.30 20.49
N GLY A 60 -17.96 3.02 20.84
CA GLY A 60 -18.60 1.95 20.05
C GLY A 60 -17.79 1.42 18.88
N ALA A 61 -16.63 2.02 18.54
CA ALA A 61 -15.72 1.50 17.52
C ALA A 61 -14.84 0.38 18.10
N GLU A 62 -14.73 -0.73 17.37
CA GLU A 62 -13.87 -1.83 17.76
C GLU A 62 -12.58 -1.84 16.94
N LEU A 63 -11.46 -2.14 17.60
CA LEU A 63 -10.17 -2.33 16.95
C LEU A 63 -9.64 -3.73 17.26
N ARG A 64 -9.50 -4.53 16.20
CA ARG A 64 -9.08 -5.93 16.25
C ARG A 64 -7.86 -6.17 15.36
N TYR A 65 -7.28 -7.36 15.43
CA TYR A 65 -6.31 -7.83 14.47
C TYR A 65 -6.59 -9.29 14.07
N PHE A 66 -6.08 -9.64 12.89
CA PHE A 66 -6.10 -10.99 12.32
C PHE A 66 -4.69 -11.33 11.81
N VAL A 67 -4.13 -12.43 12.29
CA VAL A 67 -2.82 -12.91 11.84
C VAL A 67 -3.01 -13.75 10.57
N GLY A 68 -2.44 -13.30 9.45
CA GLY A 68 -2.59 -13.98 8.17
C GLY A 68 -1.80 -13.34 7.04
N ASP A 69 -1.72 -14.03 5.91
CA ASP A 69 -1.05 -13.57 4.70
C ASP A 69 -2.06 -13.08 3.67
N ALA A 70 -1.98 -11.81 3.29
CA ALA A 70 -2.84 -11.20 2.28
C ALA A 70 -2.60 -11.73 0.84
N THR A 71 -1.55 -12.53 0.62
CA THR A 71 -1.32 -13.25 -0.64
C THR A 71 -1.93 -14.65 -0.67
N ASP A 72 -2.52 -15.07 0.44
CA ASP A 72 -3.26 -16.31 0.60
C ASP A 72 -4.77 -16.05 0.59
N ALA A 73 -5.49 -16.70 -0.32
CA ALA A 73 -6.91 -16.40 -0.55
C ALA A 73 -7.81 -16.87 0.60
N GLU A 74 -7.49 -17.96 1.28
CA GLU A 74 -8.26 -18.51 2.39
C GLU A 74 -8.08 -17.63 3.63
N SER A 75 -6.82 -17.33 3.97
CA SER A 75 -6.47 -16.42 5.06
C SER A 75 -7.14 -15.05 4.91
N LEU A 76 -7.18 -14.53 3.68
CA LEU A 76 -7.84 -13.25 3.40
C LEU A 76 -9.37 -13.33 3.57
N SER A 77 -10.00 -14.44 3.14
CA SER A 77 -11.44 -14.67 3.33
C SER A 77 -11.81 -14.66 4.81
N ASP A 78 -11.00 -15.31 5.64
CA ASP A 78 -11.22 -15.36 7.09
C ASP A 78 -11.05 -13.98 7.74
N ALA A 79 -10.05 -13.21 7.31
CA ALA A 79 -9.85 -11.83 7.77
C ALA A 79 -11.02 -10.91 7.40
N LEU A 80 -11.61 -11.08 6.20
CA LEU A 80 -12.79 -10.31 5.78
C LEU A 80 -14.01 -10.64 6.62
N ARG A 81 -14.24 -11.92 6.97
CA ARG A 81 -15.33 -12.33 7.89
C ARG A 81 -15.13 -11.71 9.26
N CYS A 82 -13.92 -11.83 9.83
CA CYS A 82 -13.59 -11.21 11.12
C CYS A 82 -13.82 -9.68 11.12
N ALA A 83 -13.51 -8.99 10.01
CA ALA A 83 -13.71 -7.54 9.88
C ALA A 83 -15.17 -7.11 9.73
N ALA A 84 -16.04 -7.98 9.23
CA ALA A 84 -17.46 -7.72 9.08
C ALA A 84 -18.26 -7.85 10.39
N GLU A 85 -17.81 -8.73 11.30
CA GLU A 85 -18.55 -9.08 12.54
C GLU A 85 -18.92 -7.88 13.43
N PRO A 86 -17.98 -6.96 13.79
CA PRO A 86 -18.27 -5.91 14.76
C PRO A 86 -19.34 -4.92 14.34
N ALA A 87 -19.43 -4.68 13.02
CA ALA A 87 -20.34 -3.69 12.43
C ALA A 87 -21.56 -4.34 11.74
N GLY A 88 -21.71 -5.67 11.81
CA GLY A 88 -22.75 -6.39 11.08
C GLY A 88 -22.61 -6.33 9.56
N GLY A 89 -21.44 -5.96 9.04
CA GLY A 89 -21.13 -5.88 7.62
C GLY A 89 -19.76 -5.27 7.33
N LEU A 90 -19.21 -5.58 6.16
CA LEU A 90 -17.99 -4.97 5.65
C LEU A 90 -18.35 -3.78 4.75
N HIS A 91 -17.74 -2.63 5.00
CA HIS A 91 -18.00 -1.40 4.24
C HIS A 91 -16.75 -0.81 3.59
N MET A 92 -15.59 -1.15 4.11
CA MET A 92 -14.31 -0.61 3.66
C MET A 92 -13.24 -1.70 3.63
N ALA A 93 -12.38 -1.66 2.61
CA ALA A 93 -11.18 -2.49 2.55
C ALA A 93 -9.99 -1.65 2.06
N VAL A 94 -8.83 -1.79 2.72
CA VAL A 94 -7.61 -1.05 2.37
C VAL A 94 -6.47 -2.01 2.06
N ALA A 95 -5.98 -2.00 0.81
CA ALA A 95 -4.87 -2.81 0.35
C ALA A 95 -3.56 -2.05 0.57
N VAL A 96 -2.86 -2.29 1.70
CA VAL A 96 -1.58 -1.64 2.01
C VAL A 96 -0.39 -2.54 1.74
N VAL A 97 -0.58 -3.86 1.67
CA VAL A 97 0.52 -4.81 1.45
C VAL A 97 1.33 -4.47 0.20
N GLY A 98 2.63 -4.38 0.36
CA GLY A 98 3.57 -4.12 -0.73
C GLY A 98 4.99 -3.91 -0.21
N LYS A 99 5.97 -4.12 -1.07
CA LYS A 99 7.39 -3.90 -0.79
C LYS A 99 8.14 -3.60 -2.08
N GLY A 100 8.92 -2.51 -2.08
CA GLY A 100 9.91 -2.19 -3.10
C GLY A 100 11.30 -2.71 -2.73
N GLY A 101 12.35 -2.08 -3.29
CA GLY A 101 13.73 -2.26 -2.84
C GLY A 101 14.46 -3.45 -3.48
N GLU A 102 14.13 -3.84 -4.70
CA GLU A 102 14.91 -4.84 -5.44
C GLU A 102 16.26 -4.31 -5.90
N PHE A 103 16.32 -3.05 -6.33
CA PHE A 103 17.53 -2.32 -6.80
C PHE A 103 18.44 -3.15 -7.72
N THR A 104 17.82 -3.92 -8.63
CA THR A 104 18.52 -4.86 -9.49
C THR A 104 18.42 -4.37 -10.93
N PRO A 105 19.55 -4.21 -11.66
CA PRO A 105 19.55 -3.92 -13.08
C PRO A 105 18.69 -4.93 -13.84
N LEU A 106 17.92 -4.46 -14.85
CA LEU A 106 16.95 -5.30 -15.57
C LEU A 106 17.59 -6.58 -16.16
N LEU A 107 18.81 -6.49 -16.66
CA LEU A 107 19.53 -7.64 -17.21
C LEU A 107 19.97 -8.68 -16.19
N MET A 108 19.89 -8.35 -14.90
CA MET A 108 20.25 -9.21 -13.78
C MET A 108 19.05 -9.64 -12.93
N LEU A 109 17.87 -9.10 -13.22
CA LEU A 109 16.66 -9.43 -12.48
C LEU A 109 16.16 -10.81 -12.92
N ASP A 110 16.18 -11.77 -12.00
CA ASP A 110 15.65 -13.10 -12.25
C ASP A 110 14.10 -13.12 -12.26
N GLU A 111 13.55 -14.11 -12.95
CA GLU A 111 12.10 -14.26 -13.10
C GLU A 111 11.41 -14.44 -11.75
N GLN A 112 11.99 -15.21 -10.84
CA GLN A 112 11.38 -15.49 -9.54
C GLN A 112 11.20 -14.20 -8.74
N THR A 113 12.25 -13.40 -8.62
CA THR A 113 12.19 -12.09 -7.93
C THR A 113 11.14 -11.17 -8.59
N PHE A 114 11.09 -11.11 -9.92
CA PHE A 114 10.10 -10.33 -10.64
C PHE A 114 8.67 -10.78 -10.30
N VAL A 115 8.39 -12.08 -10.38
CA VAL A 115 7.06 -12.66 -10.08
C VAL A 115 6.68 -12.46 -8.61
N GLU A 116 7.61 -12.60 -7.68
CA GLU A 116 7.38 -12.33 -6.26
C GLU A 116 6.97 -10.87 -6.01
N ARG A 117 7.59 -9.90 -6.71
CA ARG A 117 7.17 -8.49 -6.65
C ARG A 117 5.77 -8.28 -7.17
N LEU A 118 5.40 -8.90 -8.29
CA LEU A 118 4.03 -8.86 -8.80
C LEU A 118 3.05 -9.49 -7.81
N ARG A 119 3.37 -10.66 -7.25
CA ARG A 119 2.51 -11.34 -6.29
C ARG A 119 2.23 -10.48 -5.07
N LEU A 120 3.27 -9.88 -4.49
CA LEU A 120 3.14 -9.09 -3.28
C LEU A 120 2.43 -7.74 -3.52
N ASN A 121 2.74 -7.03 -4.61
CA ASN A 121 2.30 -5.65 -4.82
C ASN A 121 1.03 -5.51 -5.70
N LEU A 122 0.68 -6.55 -6.48
CA LEU A 122 -0.45 -6.54 -7.40
C LEU A 122 -1.46 -7.63 -7.08
N VAL A 123 -0.99 -8.90 -7.00
CA VAL A 123 -1.92 -10.03 -6.82
C VAL A 123 -2.60 -9.98 -5.45
N SER A 124 -1.90 -9.55 -4.38
CA SER A 124 -2.52 -9.36 -3.06
C SER A 124 -3.68 -8.35 -3.08
N ALA A 125 -3.51 -7.24 -3.81
CA ALA A 125 -4.56 -6.24 -3.98
C ALA A 125 -5.72 -6.77 -4.85
N PHE A 126 -5.42 -7.53 -5.91
CA PHE A 126 -6.43 -8.21 -6.71
C PHE A 126 -7.28 -9.17 -5.86
N LEU A 127 -6.65 -9.98 -5.01
CA LEU A 127 -7.36 -10.88 -4.10
C LEU A 127 -8.27 -10.10 -3.14
N LEU A 128 -7.76 -9.00 -2.56
CA LEU A 128 -8.57 -8.16 -1.67
C LEU A 128 -9.77 -7.56 -2.41
N ILE A 129 -9.58 -6.93 -3.56
CA ILE A 129 -10.68 -6.34 -4.35
C ILE A 129 -11.73 -7.40 -4.67
N ARG A 130 -11.30 -8.55 -5.21
CA ARG A 130 -12.18 -9.64 -5.60
C ARG A 130 -13.01 -10.19 -4.44
N GLN A 131 -12.40 -10.35 -3.26
CA GLN A 131 -13.06 -10.97 -2.12
C GLN A 131 -13.80 -9.99 -1.22
N ALA A 132 -13.39 -8.71 -1.17
CA ALA A 132 -14.06 -7.69 -0.37
C ALA A 132 -15.30 -7.12 -1.08
N ALA A 133 -15.34 -7.11 -2.41
CA ALA A 133 -16.44 -6.50 -3.14
C ALA A 133 -17.82 -7.14 -2.84
N PRO A 134 -17.99 -8.49 -2.80
CA PRO A 134 -19.29 -9.07 -2.49
C PRO A 134 -19.84 -8.70 -1.11
N PRO A 135 -19.10 -8.85 0.02
CA PRO A 135 -19.62 -8.45 1.33
C PRO A 135 -19.85 -6.93 1.44
N ILE A 136 -19.04 -6.09 0.79
CA ILE A 136 -19.27 -4.63 0.74
C ILE A 136 -20.58 -4.33 -0.02
N ALA A 137 -20.81 -4.98 -1.16
CA ALA A 137 -22.06 -4.83 -1.91
C ALA A 137 -23.28 -5.29 -1.09
N ALA A 138 -23.17 -6.41 -0.37
CA ALA A 138 -24.22 -6.93 0.50
C ALA A 138 -24.54 -5.98 1.67
N ALA A 139 -23.58 -5.18 2.13
CA ALA A 139 -23.77 -4.14 3.14
C ALA A 139 -24.33 -2.81 2.57
N GLY A 140 -24.75 -2.80 1.29
CA GLY A 140 -25.31 -1.63 0.63
C GLY A 140 -24.30 -0.73 -0.08
N GLY A 141 -23.07 -1.22 -0.28
CA GLY A 141 -21.99 -0.49 -0.94
C GLY A 141 -20.94 0.05 0.02
N GLY A 142 -19.87 0.59 -0.57
CA GLY A 142 -18.73 1.08 0.22
C GLY A 142 -17.51 1.42 -0.60
N SER A 143 -16.31 1.23 -0.03
CA SER A 143 -15.06 1.67 -0.66
C SER A 143 -13.93 0.67 -0.49
N ILE A 144 -13.18 0.47 -1.58
CA ILE A 144 -11.90 -0.22 -1.59
C ILE A 144 -10.81 0.79 -1.95
N VAL A 145 -9.78 0.90 -1.11
CA VAL A 145 -8.66 1.83 -1.31
C VAL A 145 -7.37 1.02 -1.45
N CYS A 146 -6.63 1.26 -2.53
CA CYS A 146 -5.36 0.61 -2.79
C CYS A 146 -4.19 1.58 -2.57
N ILE A 147 -3.11 1.12 -1.96
CA ILE A 147 -1.87 1.88 -1.87
C ILE A 147 -0.99 1.56 -3.07
N SER A 148 -0.96 2.51 -4.02
CA SER A 148 -0.07 2.50 -5.18
C SER A 148 1.31 3.08 -4.81
N SER A 149 1.95 3.81 -5.70
CA SER A 149 3.21 4.55 -5.51
C SER A 149 3.37 5.56 -6.65
N ASP A 150 4.15 6.63 -6.42
CA ASP A 150 4.65 7.49 -7.50
C ASP A 150 5.43 6.69 -8.56
N ALA A 151 6.02 5.54 -8.20
CA ALA A 151 6.62 4.59 -9.13
C ALA A 151 5.64 4.00 -10.17
N ALA A 152 4.33 4.12 -9.98
CA ALA A 152 3.35 3.76 -11.02
C ALA A 152 3.37 4.74 -12.21
N ARG A 153 3.91 5.94 -12.02
CA ARG A 153 3.98 7.04 -13.01
C ARG A 153 5.38 7.46 -13.37
N LEU A 154 6.28 7.44 -12.39
CA LEU A 154 7.69 7.73 -12.59
C LEU A 154 8.45 6.42 -12.81
N ALA A 155 9.29 6.37 -13.82
CA ALA A 155 10.18 5.24 -14.02
C ALA A 155 11.36 5.33 -13.04
N PHE A 156 11.36 4.45 -12.04
CA PHE A 156 12.50 4.27 -11.15
C PHE A 156 13.39 3.15 -11.71
N PRO A 157 14.62 3.46 -12.14
CA PRO A 157 15.55 2.43 -12.59
C PRO A 157 15.80 1.41 -11.47
N TYR A 158 16.08 0.18 -11.84
CA TYR A 158 16.39 -0.94 -10.92
C TYR A 158 15.23 -1.40 -10.03
N LEU A 159 14.01 -0.93 -10.30
CA LEU A 159 12.77 -1.31 -9.61
C LEU A 159 11.73 -1.88 -10.59
N ALA A 160 12.17 -2.68 -11.58
CA ALA A 160 11.30 -3.13 -12.66
C ALA A 160 10.07 -3.90 -12.17
N GLY A 161 10.23 -4.85 -11.24
CA GLY A 161 9.13 -5.64 -10.68
C GLY A 161 8.15 -4.78 -9.88
N TYR A 162 8.68 -3.89 -9.04
CA TYR A 162 7.86 -2.99 -8.22
C TYR A 162 7.09 -1.98 -9.07
N THR A 163 7.77 -1.27 -9.98
CA THR A 163 7.18 -0.27 -10.89
C THR A 163 6.09 -0.90 -11.76
N THR A 164 6.37 -2.07 -12.36
CA THR A 164 5.38 -2.83 -13.15
C THR A 164 4.16 -3.21 -12.31
N ALA A 165 4.37 -3.71 -11.08
CA ALA A 165 3.28 -4.08 -10.19
C ALA A 165 2.40 -2.88 -9.83
N LYS A 166 2.98 -1.72 -9.50
CA LYS A 166 2.22 -0.53 -9.11
C LYS A 166 1.51 0.13 -10.30
N ALA A 167 2.10 0.12 -11.49
CA ALA A 167 1.41 0.53 -12.72
C ALA A 167 0.24 -0.41 -13.05
N GLY A 168 0.46 -1.73 -12.95
CA GLY A 168 -0.59 -2.75 -13.09
C GLY A 168 -1.71 -2.60 -12.07
N LEU A 169 -1.39 -2.23 -10.82
CA LEU A 169 -2.38 -1.97 -9.78
C LEU A 169 -3.30 -0.80 -10.15
N GLU A 170 -2.78 0.29 -10.71
CA GLU A 170 -3.62 1.41 -11.16
C GLU A 170 -4.52 1.03 -12.34
N ALA A 171 -4.04 0.16 -13.25
CA ALA A 171 -4.87 -0.39 -14.30
C ALA A 171 -6.00 -1.26 -13.71
N LEU A 172 -5.69 -2.14 -12.76
CA LEU A 172 -6.66 -2.97 -12.05
C LEU A 172 -7.71 -2.13 -11.32
N VAL A 173 -7.31 -1.04 -10.65
CA VAL A 173 -8.24 -0.11 -9.96
C VAL A 173 -9.26 0.45 -10.93
N ARG A 174 -8.85 0.87 -12.15
CA ARG A 174 -9.79 1.40 -13.17
C ARG A 174 -10.78 0.35 -13.66
N VAL A 175 -10.31 -0.86 -13.92
CA VAL A 175 -11.18 -1.98 -14.36
C VAL A 175 -12.16 -2.35 -13.25
N ALA A 176 -11.66 -2.57 -12.03
CA ALA A 176 -12.48 -2.92 -10.87
C ALA A 176 -13.53 -1.83 -10.55
N ALA A 177 -13.15 -0.56 -10.64
CA ALA A 177 -14.07 0.56 -10.45
C ALA A 177 -15.24 0.53 -11.43
N LEU A 178 -14.96 0.24 -12.71
CA LEU A 178 -16.00 0.15 -13.74
C LEU A 178 -16.94 -1.05 -13.51
N GLU A 179 -16.38 -2.22 -13.21
CA GLU A 179 -17.15 -3.44 -13.00
C GLU A 179 -17.96 -3.45 -11.70
N LEU A 180 -17.45 -2.82 -10.64
CA LEU A 180 -18.07 -2.84 -9.31
C LEU A 180 -18.98 -1.62 -9.04
N ALA A 181 -18.97 -0.59 -9.89
CA ALA A 181 -19.84 0.58 -9.75
C ALA A 181 -21.34 0.24 -9.67
N PRO A 182 -21.89 -0.70 -10.48
CA PRO A 182 -23.30 -1.10 -10.35
C PRO A 182 -23.63 -1.69 -8.96
N LEU A 183 -22.65 -2.21 -8.25
CA LEU A 183 -22.77 -2.77 -6.90
C LEU A 183 -22.59 -1.70 -5.81
N GLN A 184 -22.48 -0.42 -6.17
CA GLN A 184 -22.18 0.69 -5.27
C GLN A 184 -20.84 0.54 -4.51
N VAL A 185 -19.89 -0.20 -5.09
CA VAL A 185 -18.54 -0.38 -4.55
C VAL A 185 -17.58 0.52 -5.33
N ARG A 186 -17.03 1.52 -4.66
CA ARG A 186 -16.01 2.40 -5.22
C ARG A 186 -14.63 1.79 -5.04
N VAL A 187 -13.77 1.92 -6.05
CA VAL A 187 -12.37 1.44 -6.00
C VAL A 187 -11.45 2.57 -6.44
N ASN A 188 -10.55 2.98 -5.55
CA ASN A 188 -9.61 4.07 -5.81
C ASN A 188 -8.22 3.73 -5.28
N ALA A 189 -7.22 4.51 -5.67
CA ALA A 189 -5.85 4.37 -5.17
C ALA A 189 -5.28 5.70 -4.68
N VAL A 190 -4.34 5.60 -3.74
CA VAL A 190 -3.44 6.68 -3.33
C VAL A 190 -2.04 6.31 -3.81
N ARG A 191 -1.28 7.27 -4.35
CA ARG A 191 0.13 7.12 -4.75
C ARG A 191 1.03 7.89 -3.79
N PRO A 192 1.58 7.24 -2.77
CA PRO A 192 2.60 7.86 -1.93
C PRO A 192 3.91 8.07 -2.69
N GLY A 193 4.66 9.11 -2.33
CA GLY A 193 6.09 9.21 -2.57
C GLY A 193 6.89 8.49 -1.48
N LEU A 194 8.20 8.78 -1.38
CA LEU A 194 9.01 8.26 -0.30
C LEU A 194 8.51 8.79 1.06
N LEU A 195 8.24 7.85 1.96
CA LEU A 195 7.84 8.07 3.34
C LEU A 195 8.86 7.42 4.28
N ARG A 196 9.03 7.99 5.46
CA ARG A 196 9.80 7.32 6.52
C ARG A 196 8.93 6.28 7.21
N THR A 197 9.26 5.01 7.00
CA THR A 197 8.60 3.83 7.59
C THR A 197 9.65 2.78 7.90
N GLU A 198 9.33 1.78 8.70
CA GLU A 198 10.22 0.63 8.95
C GLU A 198 10.72 -0.03 7.65
N LEU A 199 9.89 -0.05 6.60
CA LEU A 199 10.24 -0.65 5.31
C LEU A 199 11.22 0.18 4.48
N THR A 200 11.34 1.46 4.75
CA THR A 200 12.16 2.42 3.98
C THR A 200 13.30 3.00 4.80
N GLU A 201 13.44 2.64 6.08
CA GLU A 201 14.43 3.21 7.00
C GLU A 201 15.86 3.11 6.45
N TYR A 202 16.21 2.00 5.79
CA TYR A 202 17.52 1.81 5.16
C TYR A 202 17.88 2.86 4.09
N LEU A 203 16.89 3.53 3.46
CA LEU A 203 17.14 4.63 2.52
C LEU A 203 17.57 5.91 3.24
N PHE A 204 17.23 6.03 4.52
CA PHE A 204 17.59 7.18 5.35
C PHE A 204 19.01 7.09 5.90
N GLU A 205 19.65 5.93 5.75
CA GLU A 205 21.07 5.71 6.04
C GLU A 205 21.97 6.16 4.88
N GLU A 206 21.39 6.59 3.73
CA GLU A 206 22.09 7.04 2.53
C GLU A 206 21.87 8.56 2.31
N PRO A 207 22.71 9.45 2.92
CA PRO A 207 22.45 10.89 2.93
C PRO A 207 22.35 11.52 1.53
N GLU A 208 23.20 11.08 0.59
CA GLU A 208 23.18 11.60 -0.79
C GLU A 208 21.91 11.22 -1.55
N LEU A 209 21.44 9.98 -1.37
CA LEU A 209 20.19 9.52 -1.96
C LEU A 209 18.99 10.24 -1.33
N LEU A 210 19.02 10.40 0.00
CA LEU A 210 17.98 11.13 0.72
C LEU A 210 17.88 12.58 0.23
N GLN A 211 19.02 13.24 0.02
CA GLN A 211 19.07 14.58 -0.51
C GLN A 211 18.45 14.66 -1.92
N GLN A 212 18.74 13.70 -2.80
CA GLN A 212 18.13 13.62 -4.14
C GLN A 212 16.60 13.45 -4.05
N PHE A 213 16.09 12.64 -3.11
CA PHE A 213 14.65 12.51 -2.89
C PHE A 213 14.02 13.83 -2.42
N LEU A 214 14.70 14.57 -1.55
CA LEU A 214 14.24 15.87 -1.06
C LEU A 214 14.19 16.92 -2.18
N GLU A 215 15.21 16.96 -3.02
CA GLU A 215 15.27 17.87 -4.18
C GLU A 215 14.14 17.64 -5.19
N GLN A 216 13.61 16.40 -5.25
CA GLN A 216 12.48 16.06 -6.09
C GLN A 216 11.11 16.36 -5.44
N LYS A 217 11.09 16.95 -4.23
CA LYS A 217 9.85 17.27 -3.51
C LYS A 217 9.59 18.77 -3.49
N PRO A 218 8.75 19.32 -4.38
CA PRO A 218 8.39 20.75 -4.36
C PRO A 218 7.91 21.27 -3.00
N LEU A 219 7.27 20.41 -2.18
CA LEU A 219 6.87 20.77 -0.82
C LEU A 219 8.02 20.80 0.21
N GLY A 220 9.27 20.49 -0.21
CA GLY A 220 10.48 20.65 0.61
C GLY A 220 10.61 19.67 1.79
N ARG A 221 9.78 18.62 1.85
CA ARG A 221 9.86 17.57 2.88
C ARG A 221 9.48 16.21 2.33
N LEU A 222 9.90 15.17 2.99
CA LEU A 222 9.35 13.84 2.79
C LEU A 222 7.97 13.73 3.44
N GLY A 223 7.14 12.83 2.92
CA GLY A 223 5.85 12.53 3.50
C GLY A 223 5.96 11.69 4.77
N SER A 224 4.88 11.69 5.54
CA SER A 224 4.67 10.78 6.67
C SER A 224 3.55 9.79 6.36
N PRO A 225 3.44 8.67 7.11
CA PRO A 225 2.29 7.79 7.03
C PRO A 225 0.96 8.52 7.25
N GLU A 226 0.93 9.55 8.08
CA GLU A 226 -0.24 10.37 8.39
C GLU A 226 -0.70 11.18 7.18
N ASP A 227 0.24 11.72 6.38
CA ASP A 227 -0.10 12.40 5.12
C ASP A 227 -0.91 11.46 4.21
N VAL A 228 -0.44 10.22 4.04
CA VAL A 228 -1.11 9.23 3.18
C VAL A 228 -2.42 8.73 3.78
N ALA A 229 -2.46 8.54 5.10
CA ALA A 229 -3.64 8.11 5.82
C ALA A 229 -4.81 9.09 5.66
N ALA A 230 -4.55 10.39 5.55
CA ALA A 230 -5.58 11.40 5.26
C ALA A 230 -6.28 11.14 3.92
N GLY A 231 -5.52 10.79 2.87
CA GLY A 231 -6.07 10.40 1.57
C GLY A 231 -6.84 9.09 1.63
N VAL A 232 -6.33 8.09 2.34
CA VAL A 232 -7.04 6.82 2.57
C VAL A 232 -8.37 7.07 3.28
N ARG A 233 -8.37 7.87 4.34
CA ARG A 233 -9.58 8.22 5.09
C ARG A 233 -10.61 8.92 4.21
N PHE A 234 -10.18 9.89 3.39
CA PHE A 234 -11.06 10.58 2.44
C PHE A 234 -11.69 9.60 1.45
N LEU A 235 -10.88 8.72 0.82
CA LEU A 235 -11.39 7.75 -0.15
C LEU A 235 -12.27 6.67 0.48
N ALA A 236 -12.01 6.29 1.71
CA ALA A 236 -12.81 5.33 2.45
C ALA A 236 -14.16 5.92 2.88
N GLY A 237 -14.21 7.22 3.12
CA GLY A 237 -15.35 7.93 3.68
C GLY A 237 -16.43 8.33 2.66
N PRO A 238 -17.55 8.88 3.17
CA PRO A 238 -18.66 9.32 2.34
C PRO A 238 -18.34 10.57 1.50
N GLU A 239 -17.33 11.36 1.89
CA GLU A 239 -16.93 12.59 1.20
C GLU A 239 -16.46 12.33 -0.23
N SER A 240 -15.94 11.14 -0.50
CA SER A 240 -15.53 10.68 -1.84
C SER A 240 -16.64 9.89 -2.57
N GLY A 241 -17.91 10.06 -2.19
CA GLY A 241 -19.06 9.31 -2.71
C GLY A 241 -19.23 9.39 -4.24
N TRP A 242 -18.70 10.43 -4.88
CA TRP A 242 -18.72 10.61 -6.34
C TRP A 242 -17.37 10.34 -7.00
N MET A 243 -16.51 9.49 -6.36
CA MET A 243 -15.15 9.23 -6.81
C MET A 243 -14.88 7.74 -6.89
N THR A 244 -14.65 7.22 -8.11
CA THR A 244 -14.24 5.84 -8.35
C THR A 244 -13.28 5.77 -9.53
N GLY A 245 -12.38 4.77 -9.58
CA GLY A 245 -11.40 4.58 -10.63
C GLY A 245 -10.23 5.57 -10.61
N GLN A 246 -10.14 6.39 -9.55
CA GLN A 246 -9.11 7.41 -9.47
C GLN A 246 -7.88 6.92 -8.74
N SER A 247 -6.72 7.46 -9.14
CA SER A 247 -5.46 7.32 -8.42
C SER A 247 -4.84 8.71 -8.31
N PHE A 248 -4.63 9.21 -7.09
CA PHE A 248 -4.05 10.53 -6.89
C PHE A 248 -2.78 10.49 -6.06
N GLY A 249 -1.84 11.39 -6.37
CA GLY A 249 -0.54 11.50 -5.70
C GLY A 249 -0.66 12.13 -4.32
N MET A 250 0.02 11.53 -3.35
CA MET A 250 0.33 12.11 -2.04
C MET A 250 1.85 12.01 -1.84
N GLU A 251 2.59 12.68 -2.71
CA GLU A 251 4.01 12.47 -2.98
C GLU A 251 4.85 13.78 -2.92
N GLY A 252 4.23 14.88 -2.47
CA GLY A 252 4.89 16.17 -2.29
C GLY A 252 5.25 16.91 -3.58
N GLY A 253 4.61 16.57 -4.70
CA GLY A 253 4.86 17.13 -6.04
C GLY A 253 5.93 16.39 -6.83
N ASN A 254 6.36 15.21 -6.38
CA ASN A 254 7.41 14.43 -7.03
C ASN A 254 7.09 14.10 -8.50
N GLU A 255 5.84 13.81 -8.82
CA GLU A 255 5.40 13.51 -10.20
C GLU A 255 5.57 14.68 -11.18
N LEU A 256 5.80 15.90 -10.68
CA LEU A 256 6.10 17.09 -11.48
C LEU A 256 7.60 17.22 -11.80
N THR A 257 8.43 16.38 -11.25
CA THR A 257 9.89 16.40 -11.34
C THR A 257 10.40 15.10 -11.98
N ARG A 258 11.54 14.58 -11.55
CA ARG A 258 12.14 13.33 -12.04
C ARG A 258 12.44 12.37 -10.88
N ALA A 259 12.63 11.08 -11.20
CA ALA A 259 13.12 10.11 -10.23
C ALA A 259 14.58 10.43 -9.82
N PRO A 260 15.00 10.12 -8.58
CA PRO A 260 16.40 10.22 -8.18
C PRO A 260 17.26 9.18 -8.92
N VAL A 261 18.57 9.39 -8.92
CA VAL A 261 19.53 8.44 -9.48
C VAL A 261 19.77 7.32 -8.45
N LEU A 262 19.50 6.09 -8.82
CA LEU A 262 19.58 4.91 -7.94
C LEU A 262 20.81 4.03 -8.19
N ASP A 263 21.75 4.47 -9.01
CA ASP A 263 22.95 3.71 -9.38
C ASP A 263 23.73 3.19 -8.18
N GLY A 264 23.92 4.03 -7.15
CA GLY A 264 24.59 3.65 -5.91
C GLY A 264 23.91 2.49 -5.20
N MET A 265 22.57 2.44 -5.18
CA MET A 265 21.81 1.34 -4.59
C MET A 265 21.94 0.05 -5.41
N ALA A 266 21.90 0.17 -6.74
CA ALA A 266 22.11 -0.96 -7.62
C ALA A 266 23.51 -1.54 -7.48
N ARG A 267 24.56 -0.70 -7.43
CA ARG A 267 25.95 -1.12 -7.20
C ARG A 267 26.11 -1.85 -5.86
N LYS A 268 25.53 -1.34 -4.79
CA LYS A 268 25.54 -2.02 -3.47
C LYS A 268 24.83 -3.38 -3.53
N ARG A 269 23.80 -3.53 -4.35
CA ARG A 269 23.04 -4.79 -4.47
C ARG A 269 23.76 -5.86 -5.24
N VAL A 270 24.37 -5.53 -6.40
CA VAL A 270 24.94 -6.51 -7.33
C VAL A 270 26.47 -6.48 -7.39
N GLY A 271 27.13 -5.49 -6.77
CA GLY A 271 28.56 -5.23 -6.88
C GLY A 271 28.92 -4.41 -8.13
N ASP A 272 30.02 -3.63 -8.05
CA ASP A 272 30.43 -2.71 -9.12
C ASP A 272 30.71 -3.44 -10.44
N ALA A 273 31.42 -4.56 -10.41
CA ALA A 273 31.77 -5.31 -11.61
C ALA A 273 30.55 -5.82 -12.38
N ALA A 274 29.56 -6.37 -11.65
CA ALA A 274 28.32 -6.88 -12.24
C ALA A 274 27.44 -5.73 -12.73
N PHE A 275 27.38 -4.62 -12.01
CA PHE A 275 26.67 -3.41 -12.44
C PHE A 275 27.24 -2.86 -13.76
N GLU A 276 28.58 -2.68 -13.86
CA GLU A 276 29.23 -2.19 -15.08
C GLU A 276 29.05 -3.18 -16.25
N ALA A 277 29.10 -4.48 -16.00
CA ALA A 277 28.82 -5.47 -17.02
C ALA A 277 27.38 -5.35 -17.55
N ALA A 278 26.39 -5.22 -16.66
CA ALA A 278 25.00 -5.05 -17.03
C ALA A 278 24.76 -3.74 -17.83
N MET A 279 25.37 -2.62 -17.39
CA MET A 279 25.26 -1.34 -18.09
C MET A 279 25.98 -1.33 -19.45
N ALA A 280 26.96 -2.21 -19.65
CA ALA A 280 27.63 -2.46 -20.93
C ALA A 280 26.91 -3.51 -21.81
N GLY A 281 25.69 -3.95 -21.42
CA GLY A 281 24.90 -4.92 -22.17
C GLY A 281 25.40 -6.36 -22.11
N ARG A 282 26.30 -6.68 -21.15
CA ARG A 282 26.79 -8.03 -20.97
C ARG A 282 25.89 -8.79 -19.98
N PRO A 283 25.49 -10.03 -20.30
CA PRO A 283 24.68 -10.83 -19.36
C PRO A 283 25.48 -11.13 -18.08
N PRO A 284 24.80 -11.39 -16.95
CA PRO A 284 25.48 -11.85 -15.74
C PRO A 284 26.19 -13.18 -16.01
N GLU A 285 27.37 -13.35 -15.45
CA GLU A 285 28.03 -14.65 -15.45
C GLU A 285 27.18 -15.63 -14.63
N PRO A 286 27.03 -16.91 -15.07
CA PRO A 286 26.34 -17.92 -14.27
C PRO A 286 27.01 -17.99 -12.89
N ALA A 287 26.19 -18.11 -11.84
CA ALA A 287 26.74 -18.37 -10.50
C ALA A 287 27.59 -19.64 -10.57
N ASP A 288 28.84 -19.57 -10.13
CA ASP A 288 29.67 -20.76 -9.96
C ASP A 288 28.96 -21.69 -8.96
N ASP A 289 28.43 -22.80 -9.46
CA ASP A 289 27.91 -23.91 -8.66
C ASP A 289 29.11 -24.63 -7.97
N SER A 290 29.74 -23.96 -7.02
CA SER A 290 30.81 -24.54 -6.21
C SER A 290 30.41 -24.73 -4.74
#